data_c71f202884d888fe2abb0ee5ce156906
#
_entry.id   c71f202884d888fe2abb0ee5ce156906
#
_cell.length_a   1.000
_cell.length_b   1.000
_cell.length_c   1.000
_cell.angle_alpha   90.00
_cell.angle_beta   90.00
_cell.angle_gamma   90.00
#
_symmetry.space_group_name_H-M   'P 1'
#
loop_
_entity.id
_entity.type
_entity.pdbx_description
1 polymer ?
#
loop_
_entity_poly.entity_id
_entity_poly.type
_entity_poly.pdbx_seq_one_letter_code
_entity_poly.pdbx_strand_id
1 'polypeptide(L)'
;MGYDNRPNDFTEKSLATLIQTSIRKNWNREAFTDYRGATLLYRDVALIIAKLHILFDETGIRKGDRIAICGKNSSNWATACLAALSYGAVVVPILHEFKADNIHHIINHCEARLFFVGDQVWENLNEASMPGVEGIIVLDGFNVAISRNEKLTQARERLNELFGRRYPKDFTANDVNYARTEFEDLAMINYTSGSTGFSKGVMLPYRSLISNHLFAGKAIYSMKAGDSVISMLPMAHMYGFSFEFFHEFLEGVHVFFLTRLPSPKIIFQALGEVRPALIVSVPLVIEKIIKKNILPKLETPSMKLMLKVPILNDQIKKKVRDEMVEAFGGRFFEAIIGGAAFNHEVEQFLASIHFPYTVGYGATECGPIIAYDGHDTFVPGSCGKAAPNMEVKILSSDPEHIPGEIICRGPNVMLGYYKNEKLTEAPINIILFI
;
A
#
# COMPACT_ATOMS: atom_id res chain seq x y z
N MET A 1 -11.01 14.89 20.17
CA MET A 1 -11.56 15.85 19.17
C MET A 1 -12.36 15.02 18.18
N GLY A 2 -13.66 15.27 18.02
CA GLY A 2 -14.53 14.48 17.14
C GLY A 2 -14.12 14.65 15.68
N TYR A 3 -14.17 13.58 14.91
CA TYR A 3 -13.99 13.60 13.46
C TYR A 3 -14.96 14.61 12.84
N ASP A 4 -14.43 15.49 12.01
CA ASP A 4 -15.22 16.46 11.24
C ASP A 4 -16.04 15.70 10.18
N ASN A 5 -17.32 15.52 10.44
CA ASN A 5 -18.28 14.81 9.58
C ASN A 5 -18.71 15.63 8.34
N ARG A 6 -18.00 16.67 7.96
CA ARG A 6 -18.32 17.39 6.72
C ARG A 6 -18.13 16.46 5.53
N PRO A 7 -19.09 16.40 4.58
CA PRO A 7 -18.89 15.67 3.33
C PRO A 7 -17.59 16.18 2.70
N ASN A 8 -16.63 15.30 2.49
CA ASN A 8 -15.48 15.66 1.70
C ASN A 8 -15.99 15.95 0.30
N ASP A 9 -15.61 17.07 -0.25
CA ASP A 9 -15.84 17.39 -1.66
C ASP A 9 -14.92 16.50 -2.50
N PHE A 10 -15.34 15.23 -2.64
CA PHE A 10 -14.61 14.18 -3.37
C PHE A 10 -14.52 14.50 -4.86
N THR A 11 -15.45 15.30 -5.37
CA THR A 11 -15.69 15.46 -6.80
C THR A 11 -14.68 16.37 -7.49
N GLU A 12 -13.90 17.17 -6.74
CA GLU A 12 -13.01 18.17 -7.34
C GLU A 12 -11.58 17.67 -7.59
N LYS A 13 -11.14 16.57 -6.98
CA LYS A 13 -9.73 16.15 -7.00
C LYS A 13 -9.51 14.91 -7.86
N SER A 14 -8.95 15.10 -9.05
CA SER A 14 -8.40 13.99 -9.85
C SER A 14 -7.16 13.40 -9.16
N LEU A 15 -7.01 12.06 -9.18
CA LEU A 15 -5.84 11.39 -8.63
C LEU A 15 -4.54 11.85 -9.30
N ALA A 16 -4.55 12.01 -10.62
CA ALA A 16 -3.43 12.55 -11.37
C ALA A 16 -3.05 13.95 -10.86
N THR A 17 -4.03 14.79 -10.54
CA THR A 17 -3.80 16.12 -9.94
C THR A 17 -3.21 16.03 -8.53
N LEU A 18 -3.62 15.05 -7.71
CA LEU A 18 -3.02 14.84 -6.38
C LEU A 18 -1.54 14.44 -6.49
N ILE A 19 -1.21 13.48 -7.38
CA ILE A 19 0.18 13.07 -7.66
C ILE A 19 1.00 14.28 -8.13
N GLN A 20 0.50 15.04 -9.11
CA GLN A 20 1.13 16.25 -9.62
C GLN A 20 1.39 17.28 -8.53
N THR A 21 0.41 17.53 -7.68
CA THR A 21 0.50 18.52 -6.59
C THR A 21 1.54 18.10 -5.55
N SER A 22 1.55 16.83 -5.15
CA SER A 22 2.55 16.30 -4.24
C SER A 22 3.97 16.47 -4.79
N ILE A 23 4.19 16.06 -6.05
CA ILE A 23 5.49 16.22 -6.71
C ILE A 23 5.93 17.67 -6.74
N ARG A 24 5.08 18.59 -7.20
CA ARG A 24 5.41 20.02 -7.30
C ARG A 24 5.75 20.64 -5.95
N LYS A 25 4.95 20.33 -4.92
CA LYS A 25 5.10 20.86 -3.56
C LYS A 25 6.37 20.35 -2.87
N ASN A 26 6.76 19.10 -3.15
CA ASN A 26 7.86 18.43 -2.47
C ASN A 26 9.10 18.26 -3.36
N TRP A 27 9.24 19.00 -4.45
CA TRP A 27 10.22 18.86 -5.54
C TRP A 27 11.64 18.47 -5.12
N ASN A 28 12.17 19.10 -4.09
CA ASN A 28 13.53 18.88 -3.59
C ASN A 28 13.60 17.96 -2.37
N ARG A 29 12.47 17.37 -1.93
CA ARG A 29 12.45 16.43 -0.80
C ARG A 29 12.81 15.03 -1.27
N GLU A 30 13.29 14.22 -0.35
CA GLU A 30 13.44 12.77 -0.56
C GLU A 30 12.06 12.13 -0.67
N ALA A 31 11.86 11.31 -1.70
CA ALA A 31 10.61 10.60 -1.95
C ALA A 31 10.75 9.11 -1.60
N PHE A 32 11.73 8.45 -2.22
CA PHE A 32 11.92 7.02 -2.13
C PHE A 32 13.37 6.64 -1.86
N THR A 33 13.58 5.69 -0.98
CA THR A 33 14.89 5.06 -0.77
C THR A 33 14.71 3.54 -0.75
N ASP A 34 15.43 2.82 -1.61
CA ASP A 34 15.62 1.40 -1.44
C ASP A 34 16.55 1.20 -0.24
N TYR A 35 16.06 0.56 0.82
CA TYR A 35 16.79 0.50 2.10
C TYR A 35 18.25 0.03 1.89
N ARG A 36 19.20 0.87 2.27
CA ARG A 36 20.64 0.75 2.01
C ARG A 36 21.03 0.84 0.52
N GLY A 37 20.19 1.45 -0.28
CA GLY A 37 20.42 1.72 -1.70
C GLY A 37 20.30 3.20 -2.02
N ALA A 38 19.96 3.49 -3.27
CA ALA A 38 19.83 4.86 -3.77
C ALA A 38 18.56 5.55 -3.24
N THR A 39 18.62 6.86 -3.10
CA THR A 39 17.51 7.74 -2.79
C THR A 39 17.09 8.53 -4.03
N LEU A 40 15.80 8.55 -4.31
CA LEU A 40 15.16 9.40 -5.31
C LEU A 40 14.48 10.58 -4.63
N LEU A 41 14.71 11.78 -5.13
CA LEU A 41 13.92 12.95 -4.77
C LEU A 41 12.59 12.95 -5.55
N TYR A 42 11.61 13.75 -5.11
CA TYR A 42 10.35 13.92 -5.86
C TYR A 42 10.58 14.36 -7.30
N ARG A 43 11.59 15.20 -7.56
CA ARG A 43 12.00 15.60 -8.92
C ARG A 43 12.53 14.43 -9.75
N ASP A 44 13.23 13.49 -9.13
CA ASP A 44 13.79 12.33 -9.83
C ASP A 44 12.67 11.36 -10.21
N VAL A 45 11.70 11.17 -9.30
CA VAL A 45 10.46 10.42 -9.58
C VAL A 45 9.71 11.08 -10.73
N ALA A 46 9.53 12.41 -10.72
CA ALA A 46 8.86 13.14 -11.79
C ALA A 46 9.57 12.97 -13.16
N LEU A 47 10.91 13.01 -13.17
CA LEU A 47 11.71 12.81 -14.38
C LEU A 47 11.49 11.40 -14.96
N ILE A 48 11.49 10.39 -14.10
CA ILE A 48 11.24 8.99 -14.52
C ILE A 48 9.82 8.85 -15.05
N ILE A 49 8.81 9.40 -14.36
CA ILE A 49 7.41 9.41 -14.80
C ILE A 49 7.30 10.08 -16.18
N ALA A 50 7.92 11.22 -16.39
CA ALA A 50 7.88 11.93 -17.68
C ALA A 50 8.49 11.08 -18.81
N LYS A 51 9.58 10.38 -18.56
CA LYS A 51 10.18 9.43 -19.53
C LYS A 51 9.28 8.23 -19.80
N LEU A 52 8.64 7.66 -18.77
CA LEU A 52 7.68 6.57 -18.94
C LEU A 52 6.43 7.02 -19.70
N HIS A 53 5.92 8.23 -19.46
CA HIS A 53 4.80 8.78 -20.24
C HIS A 53 5.16 8.95 -21.72
N ILE A 54 6.38 9.40 -22.03
CA ILE A 54 6.86 9.45 -23.44
C ILE A 54 6.86 8.03 -24.02
N LEU A 55 7.35 7.06 -23.28
CA LEU A 55 7.35 5.66 -23.72
C LEU A 55 5.92 5.16 -23.98
N PHE A 56 4.98 5.47 -23.10
CA PHE A 56 3.57 5.10 -23.26
C PHE A 56 2.93 5.76 -24.48
N ASP A 57 3.17 7.06 -24.70
CA ASP A 57 2.69 7.79 -25.87
C ASP A 57 3.18 7.18 -27.18
N GLU A 58 4.49 6.96 -27.29
CA GLU A 58 5.13 6.44 -28.51
C GLU A 58 4.68 5.00 -28.80
N THR A 59 4.44 4.18 -27.76
CA THR A 59 3.96 2.80 -27.93
C THR A 59 2.46 2.71 -28.13
N GLY A 60 1.75 3.83 -28.07
CA GLY A 60 0.31 3.90 -28.29
C GLY A 60 -0.51 3.36 -27.13
N ILE A 61 0.02 3.38 -25.92
CA ILE A 61 -0.76 3.11 -24.69
C ILE A 61 -1.82 4.22 -24.56
N ARG A 62 -3.02 3.83 -24.15
CA ARG A 62 -4.15 4.73 -23.96
C ARG A 62 -4.70 4.65 -22.56
N LYS A 63 -5.47 5.66 -22.17
CA LYS A 63 -6.28 5.63 -20.96
C LYS A 63 -7.11 4.34 -20.92
N GLY A 64 -7.09 3.64 -19.77
CA GLY A 64 -7.78 2.37 -19.57
C GLY A 64 -7.02 1.12 -20.04
N ASP A 65 -5.90 1.26 -20.76
CA ASP A 65 -5.04 0.11 -21.05
C ASP A 65 -4.40 -0.42 -19.76
N ARG A 66 -4.24 -1.75 -19.66
CA ARG A 66 -3.71 -2.39 -18.46
C ARG A 66 -2.19 -2.48 -18.54
N ILE A 67 -1.56 -2.04 -17.44
CA ILE A 67 -0.11 -2.14 -17.21
C ILE A 67 0.09 -3.01 -15.97
N ALA A 68 0.67 -4.19 -16.16
CA ALA A 68 0.97 -5.09 -15.06
C ALA A 68 2.31 -4.73 -14.41
N ILE A 69 2.40 -4.88 -13.09
CA ILE A 69 3.63 -4.64 -12.32
C ILE A 69 3.81 -5.79 -11.32
N CYS A 70 4.93 -6.52 -11.42
CA CYS A 70 5.26 -7.64 -10.54
C CYS A 70 6.72 -7.56 -10.10
N GLY A 71 6.95 -7.36 -8.81
CA GLY A 71 8.30 -7.27 -8.25
C GLY A 71 8.25 -7.04 -6.74
N LYS A 72 9.42 -7.09 -6.11
CA LYS A 72 9.55 -6.67 -4.71
C LYS A 72 9.32 -5.16 -4.59
N ASN A 73 8.97 -4.72 -3.39
CA ASN A 73 8.90 -3.29 -3.09
C ASN A 73 10.21 -2.61 -3.47
N SER A 74 10.12 -1.56 -4.26
CA SER A 74 11.26 -0.76 -4.67
C SER A 74 10.83 0.61 -5.19
N SER A 75 11.77 1.54 -5.22
CA SER A 75 11.58 2.89 -5.79
C SER A 75 11.11 2.82 -7.26
N ASN A 76 11.63 1.86 -8.04
CA ASN A 76 11.24 1.68 -9.43
C ASN A 76 9.83 1.10 -9.58
N TRP A 77 9.44 0.15 -8.71
CA TRP A 77 8.06 -0.36 -8.67
C TRP A 77 7.07 0.77 -8.37
N ALA A 78 7.36 1.56 -7.33
CA ALA A 78 6.56 2.70 -6.92
C ALA A 78 6.42 3.74 -8.06
N THR A 79 7.53 4.07 -8.71
CA THR A 79 7.56 5.05 -9.80
C THR A 79 6.81 4.55 -11.04
N ALA A 80 6.95 3.27 -11.42
CA ALA A 80 6.18 2.68 -12.52
C ALA A 80 4.67 2.71 -12.25
N CYS A 81 4.27 2.43 -11.00
CA CYS A 81 2.88 2.49 -10.57
C CYS A 81 2.32 3.92 -10.66
N LEU A 82 3.05 4.90 -10.13
CA LEU A 82 2.67 6.32 -10.23
C LEU A 82 2.59 6.80 -11.67
N ALA A 83 3.52 6.34 -12.54
CA ALA A 83 3.49 6.68 -13.96
C ALA A 83 2.22 6.14 -14.63
N ALA A 84 1.86 4.88 -14.38
CA ALA A 84 0.65 4.29 -14.94
C ALA A 84 -0.63 4.99 -14.43
N LEU A 85 -0.75 5.24 -13.12
CA LEU A 85 -1.89 5.92 -12.51
C LEU A 85 -2.04 7.36 -13.00
N SER A 86 -0.94 8.11 -13.10
CA SER A 86 -0.97 9.51 -13.54
C SER A 86 -1.17 9.66 -15.06
N TYR A 87 -0.93 8.60 -15.84
CA TYR A 87 -1.22 8.52 -17.26
C TYR A 87 -2.70 8.21 -17.56
N GLY A 88 -3.38 7.62 -16.60
CA GLY A 88 -4.75 7.12 -16.77
C GLY A 88 -4.82 5.66 -17.25
N ALA A 89 -3.72 4.92 -17.20
CA ALA A 89 -3.70 3.49 -17.42
C ALA A 89 -4.19 2.74 -16.16
N VAL A 90 -4.69 1.53 -16.35
CA VAL A 90 -5.14 0.66 -15.26
C VAL A 90 -3.96 -0.15 -14.75
N VAL A 91 -3.59 0.06 -13.51
CA VAL A 91 -2.50 -0.70 -12.86
C VAL A 91 -2.98 -2.09 -12.45
N VAL A 92 -2.18 -3.11 -12.76
CA VAL A 92 -2.42 -4.48 -12.31
C VAL A 92 -1.23 -4.92 -11.45
N PRO A 93 -1.26 -4.64 -10.14
CA PRO A 93 -0.20 -5.05 -9.22
C PRO A 93 -0.31 -6.55 -8.96
N ILE A 94 0.80 -7.27 -9.12
CA ILE A 94 0.87 -8.72 -8.96
C ILE A 94 1.87 -9.06 -7.86
N LEU A 95 1.48 -9.91 -6.92
CA LEU A 95 2.35 -10.38 -5.85
C LEU A 95 3.52 -11.18 -6.45
N HIS A 96 4.74 -10.78 -6.11
CA HIS A 96 5.96 -11.41 -6.61
C HIS A 96 6.20 -12.83 -6.08
N GLU A 97 5.47 -13.22 -5.02
CA GLU A 97 5.47 -14.56 -4.43
C GLU A 97 4.56 -15.55 -5.17
N PHE A 98 3.77 -15.08 -6.14
CA PHE A 98 2.94 -15.96 -6.93
C PHE A 98 3.81 -16.85 -7.83
N LYS A 99 3.35 -18.10 -8.04
CA LYS A 99 3.98 -19.00 -8.99
C LYS A 99 3.86 -18.45 -10.42
N ALA A 100 4.79 -18.83 -11.28
CA ALA A 100 4.83 -18.39 -12.67
C ALA A 100 3.48 -18.56 -13.39
N ASP A 101 2.82 -19.72 -13.25
CA ASP A 101 1.54 -19.99 -13.89
C ASP A 101 0.43 -19.01 -13.45
N ASN A 102 0.43 -18.61 -12.17
CA ASN A 102 -0.52 -17.63 -11.67
C ASN A 102 -0.24 -16.24 -12.25
N ILE A 103 1.05 -15.86 -12.36
CA ILE A 103 1.44 -14.58 -12.97
C ILE A 103 1.04 -14.57 -14.45
N HIS A 104 1.37 -15.62 -15.22
CA HIS A 104 0.96 -15.77 -16.61
C HIS A 104 -0.56 -15.69 -16.78
N HIS A 105 -1.31 -16.39 -15.92
CA HIS A 105 -2.77 -16.34 -15.92
C HIS A 105 -3.30 -14.92 -15.70
N ILE A 106 -2.80 -14.21 -14.68
CA ILE A 106 -3.25 -12.85 -14.35
C ILE A 106 -2.97 -11.90 -15.53
N ILE A 107 -1.77 -11.95 -16.10
CA ILE A 107 -1.36 -11.10 -17.21
C ILE A 107 -2.25 -11.33 -18.44
N ASN A 108 -2.54 -12.58 -18.78
CA ASN A 108 -3.41 -12.91 -19.90
C ASN A 108 -4.89 -12.56 -19.59
N HIS A 109 -5.36 -12.84 -18.39
CA HIS A 109 -6.74 -12.57 -17.98
C HIS A 109 -7.04 -11.06 -17.98
N CYS A 110 -6.12 -10.23 -17.46
CA CYS A 110 -6.28 -8.77 -17.48
C CYS A 110 -5.94 -8.14 -18.83
N GLU A 111 -5.40 -8.91 -19.79
CA GLU A 111 -4.98 -8.40 -21.11
C GLU A 111 -3.99 -7.25 -20.99
N ALA A 112 -2.96 -7.43 -20.15
CA ALA A 112 -1.93 -6.41 -19.97
C ALA A 112 -1.17 -6.15 -21.27
N ARG A 113 -1.04 -4.87 -21.65
CA ARG A 113 -0.27 -4.46 -22.84
C ARG A 113 1.22 -4.32 -22.52
N LEU A 114 1.55 -3.77 -21.36
CA LEU A 114 2.92 -3.68 -20.85
C LEU A 114 3.03 -4.40 -19.52
N PHE A 115 4.19 -4.98 -19.28
CA PHE A 115 4.50 -5.68 -18.06
C PHE A 115 5.84 -5.19 -17.48
N PHE A 116 5.78 -4.53 -16.33
CA PHE A 116 6.97 -4.18 -15.54
C PHE A 116 7.26 -5.31 -14.56
N VAL A 117 8.48 -5.84 -14.59
CA VAL A 117 8.83 -7.04 -13.82
C VAL A 117 10.18 -6.89 -13.12
N GLY A 118 10.29 -7.37 -11.87
CA GLY A 118 11.56 -7.47 -11.17
C GLY A 118 12.42 -8.62 -11.70
N ASP A 119 13.75 -8.45 -11.71
CA ASP A 119 14.71 -9.41 -12.26
C ASP A 119 14.49 -10.84 -11.77
N GLN A 120 14.41 -11.02 -10.44
CA GLN A 120 14.23 -12.34 -9.82
C GLN A 120 12.89 -13.02 -10.17
N VAL A 121 11.86 -12.23 -10.48
CA VAL A 121 10.58 -12.75 -10.96
C VAL A 121 10.71 -13.15 -12.42
N TRP A 122 11.34 -12.27 -13.22
CA TRP A 122 11.51 -12.47 -14.65
C TRP A 122 12.27 -13.77 -15.00
N GLU A 123 13.31 -14.08 -14.25
CA GLU A 123 14.10 -15.31 -14.43
C GLU A 123 13.27 -16.60 -14.38
N ASN A 124 12.10 -16.57 -13.74
CA ASN A 124 11.22 -17.73 -13.57
C ASN A 124 10.00 -17.71 -14.52
N LEU A 125 9.86 -16.69 -15.37
CA LEU A 125 8.73 -16.56 -16.27
C LEU A 125 9.05 -17.03 -17.69
N ASN A 126 8.01 -17.52 -18.38
CA ASN A 126 8.08 -17.86 -19.79
C ASN A 126 7.29 -16.81 -20.61
N GLU A 127 8.01 -16.04 -21.43
CA GLU A 127 7.42 -15.01 -22.29
C GLU A 127 6.39 -15.57 -23.28
N ALA A 128 6.62 -16.78 -23.78
CA ALA A 128 5.68 -17.43 -24.72
C ALA A 128 4.32 -17.72 -24.09
N SER A 129 4.24 -17.80 -22.75
CA SER A 129 2.98 -17.95 -22.00
C SER A 129 2.21 -16.65 -21.86
N MET A 130 2.74 -15.51 -22.33
CA MET A 130 2.11 -14.18 -22.28
C MET A 130 2.09 -13.54 -23.69
N PRO A 131 1.43 -14.15 -24.67
CA PRO A 131 1.52 -13.71 -26.07
C PRO A 131 0.90 -12.33 -26.35
N GLY A 132 -0.04 -11.89 -25.50
CA GLY A 132 -0.72 -10.60 -25.65
C GLY A 132 0.07 -9.39 -25.15
N VAL A 133 1.19 -9.60 -24.44
CA VAL A 133 2.03 -8.51 -23.91
C VAL A 133 2.88 -7.93 -25.03
N GLU A 134 2.76 -6.64 -25.29
CA GLU A 134 3.53 -5.93 -26.33
C GLU A 134 4.97 -5.63 -25.87
N GLY A 135 5.18 -5.43 -24.57
CA GLY A 135 6.48 -5.14 -24.00
C GLY A 135 6.65 -5.60 -22.56
N ILE A 136 7.79 -6.22 -22.27
CA ILE A 136 8.22 -6.61 -20.92
C ILE A 136 9.41 -5.74 -20.57
N ILE A 137 9.26 -4.98 -19.47
CA ILE A 137 10.23 -3.98 -19.00
C ILE A 137 10.70 -4.40 -17.62
N VAL A 138 12.00 -4.57 -17.47
CA VAL A 138 12.61 -4.89 -16.18
C VAL A 138 12.61 -3.64 -15.30
N LEU A 139 12.18 -3.78 -14.06
CA LEU A 139 12.07 -2.65 -13.12
C LEU A 139 13.42 -2.02 -12.83
N ASP A 140 14.49 -2.82 -12.76
CA ASP A 140 15.84 -2.28 -12.60
C ASP A 140 16.30 -1.61 -13.90
N GLY A 141 16.47 -0.29 -13.83
CA GLY A 141 16.87 0.55 -14.95
C GLY A 141 15.85 0.72 -16.07
N PHE A 142 14.66 0.17 -15.96
CA PHE A 142 13.57 0.23 -16.95
C PHE A 142 14.01 -0.24 -18.35
N ASN A 143 14.83 -1.30 -18.40
CA ASN A 143 15.30 -1.90 -19.65
C ASN A 143 14.21 -2.79 -20.26
N VAL A 144 14.03 -2.70 -21.57
CA VAL A 144 13.12 -3.58 -22.32
C VAL A 144 13.75 -4.95 -22.48
N ALA A 145 13.19 -5.96 -21.79
CA ALA A 145 13.63 -7.35 -21.92
C ALA A 145 13.05 -8.00 -23.19
N ILE A 146 11.78 -7.74 -23.45
CA ILE A 146 11.05 -8.25 -24.62
C ILE A 146 10.27 -7.11 -25.25
N SER A 147 10.33 -7.00 -26.55
CA SER A 147 9.49 -6.09 -27.34
C SER A 147 8.86 -6.85 -28.50
N ARG A 148 7.54 -6.82 -28.55
CA ARG A 148 6.73 -7.25 -29.70
C ARG A 148 6.10 -6.05 -30.42
N ASN A 149 6.49 -4.84 -30.02
CA ASN A 149 6.04 -3.59 -30.61
C ASN A 149 7.28 -2.78 -31.04
N GLU A 150 7.48 -2.65 -32.37
CA GLU A 150 8.65 -1.94 -32.92
C GLU A 150 8.76 -0.50 -32.41
N LYS A 151 7.62 0.17 -32.19
CA LYS A 151 7.59 1.53 -31.64
C LYS A 151 8.15 1.58 -30.21
N LEU A 152 7.92 0.53 -29.40
CA LEU A 152 8.49 0.43 -28.06
C LEU A 152 10.02 0.37 -28.13
N THR A 153 10.57 -0.46 -29.00
CA THR A 153 12.02 -0.58 -29.21
C THR A 153 12.62 0.77 -29.63
N GLN A 154 12.08 1.39 -30.67
CA GLN A 154 12.53 2.69 -31.17
C GLN A 154 12.41 3.80 -30.10
N ALA A 155 11.30 3.83 -29.36
CA ALA A 155 11.07 4.81 -28.29
C ALA A 155 12.09 4.64 -27.17
N ARG A 156 12.41 3.40 -26.79
CA ARG A 156 13.39 3.12 -25.74
C ARG A 156 14.81 3.55 -26.15
N GLU A 157 15.23 3.25 -27.36
CA GLU A 157 16.53 3.65 -27.91
C GLU A 157 16.69 5.18 -27.96
N ARG A 158 15.62 5.89 -28.32
CA ARG A 158 15.61 7.34 -28.51
C ARG A 158 15.04 8.11 -27.32
N LEU A 159 14.82 7.46 -26.18
CA LEU A 159 14.08 8.05 -25.05
C LEU A 159 14.66 9.37 -24.57
N ASN A 160 15.99 9.50 -24.48
CA ASN A 160 16.62 10.76 -24.10
C ASN A 160 16.47 11.86 -25.16
N GLU A 161 16.50 11.50 -26.43
CA GLU A 161 16.24 12.44 -27.55
C GLU A 161 14.78 12.92 -27.50
N LEU A 162 13.82 12.00 -27.36
CA LEU A 162 12.41 12.30 -27.26
C LEU A 162 12.10 13.18 -26.04
N PHE A 163 12.75 12.88 -24.91
CA PHE A 163 12.66 13.69 -23.71
C PHE A 163 13.18 15.11 -23.93
N GLY A 164 14.37 15.28 -24.55
CA GLY A 164 14.95 16.58 -24.85
C GLY A 164 14.11 17.40 -25.86
N ARG A 165 13.41 16.73 -26.81
CA ARG A 165 12.46 17.39 -27.72
C ARG A 165 11.22 17.88 -27.00
N ARG A 166 10.66 17.09 -26.06
CA ARG A 166 9.47 17.46 -25.27
C ARG A 166 9.78 18.55 -24.25
N TYR A 167 10.98 18.48 -23.66
CA TYR A 167 11.45 19.41 -22.64
C TYR A 167 12.80 20.02 -23.06
N PRO A 168 12.78 21.04 -23.98
CA PRO A 168 14.01 21.60 -24.55
C PRO A 168 14.79 22.48 -23.58
N LYS A 169 14.21 22.78 -22.42
CA LYS A 169 14.85 23.46 -21.29
C LYS A 169 14.98 22.49 -20.13
N ASP A 170 15.58 22.95 -19.03
CA ASP A 170 15.63 22.17 -17.79
C ASP A 170 14.22 21.75 -17.36
N PHE A 171 14.08 20.47 -17.03
CA PHE A 171 12.81 19.91 -16.54
C PHE A 171 12.59 20.39 -15.10
N THR A 172 11.46 21.04 -14.86
CA THR A 172 11.13 21.70 -13.60
C THR A 172 9.79 21.24 -13.05
N ALA A 173 9.46 21.65 -11.83
CA ALA A 173 8.16 21.36 -11.22
C ALA A 173 6.97 21.87 -12.08
N ASN A 174 7.16 22.95 -12.85
CA ASN A 174 6.10 23.50 -13.71
C ASN A 174 5.79 22.61 -14.93
N ASP A 175 6.74 21.77 -15.34
CA ASP A 175 6.58 20.84 -16.47
C ASP A 175 5.80 19.59 -16.08
N VAL A 176 5.65 19.32 -14.78
CA VAL A 176 4.84 18.19 -14.28
C VAL A 176 3.36 18.54 -14.47
N ASN A 177 2.77 18.01 -15.53
CA ASN A 177 1.36 18.24 -15.86
C ASN A 177 0.74 16.94 -16.35
N TYR A 178 -0.24 16.43 -15.60
CA TYR A 178 -0.91 15.18 -15.89
C TYR A 178 -2.36 15.41 -16.30
N ALA A 179 -2.84 14.62 -17.27
CA ALA A 179 -4.22 14.67 -17.68
C ALA A 179 -5.16 14.27 -16.54
N ARG A 180 -6.30 14.94 -16.45
CA ARG A 180 -7.29 14.62 -15.42
C ARG A 180 -7.83 13.20 -15.61
N THR A 181 -7.88 12.44 -14.52
CA THR A 181 -8.56 11.16 -14.44
C THR A 181 -9.96 11.36 -13.86
N GLU A 182 -10.94 10.62 -14.38
CA GLU A 182 -12.31 10.70 -13.88
C GLU A 182 -12.50 9.78 -12.67
N PHE A 183 -13.42 10.17 -11.83
CA PHE A 183 -13.63 9.58 -10.52
C PHE A 183 -14.06 8.11 -10.58
N GLU A 184 -14.94 7.77 -11.52
CA GLU A 184 -15.48 6.42 -11.72
C GLU A 184 -14.65 5.56 -12.69
N ASP A 185 -13.62 6.12 -13.32
CA ASP A 185 -12.74 5.33 -14.17
C ASP A 185 -12.02 4.26 -13.36
N LEU A 186 -11.79 3.12 -14.00
CA LEU A 186 -11.01 2.03 -13.42
C LEU A 186 -9.53 2.47 -13.26
N ALA A 187 -9.04 2.44 -12.03
CA ALA A 187 -7.65 2.78 -11.71
C ALA A 187 -6.76 1.54 -11.56
N MET A 188 -7.32 0.48 -11.00
CA MET A 188 -6.55 -0.70 -10.62
C MET A 188 -7.38 -1.98 -10.70
N ILE A 189 -6.75 -3.09 -11.09
CA ILE A 189 -7.29 -4.44 -10.90
C ILE A 189 -6.37 -5.19 -9.97
N ASN A 190 -6.77 -5.37 -8.73
CA ASN A 190 -5.98 -6.06 -7.71
C ASN A 190 -6.43 -7.51 -7.58
N TYR A 191 -5.52 -8.47 -7.83
CA TYR A 191 -5.84 -9.89 -7.79
C TYR A 191 -5.64 -10.47 -6.41
N THR A 192 -6.72 -11.05 -5.85
CA THR A 192 -6.69 -11.75 -4.56
C THR A 192 -6.66 -13.25 -4.76
N SER A 193 -6.01 -13.98 -3.84
CA SER A 193 -6.04 -15.45 -3.82
C SER A 193 -7.46 -15.92 -3.51
N GLY A 194 -8.14 -16.50 -4.51
CA GLY A 194 -9.48 -17.06 -4.31
C GLY A 194 -9.45 -18.41 -3.58
N SER A 195 -10.42 -18.64 -2.71
CA SER A 195 -10.67 -19.96 -2.09
C SER A 195 -10.97 -21.08 -3.10
N THR A 196 -11.29 -20.72 -4.35
CA THR A 196 -11.65 -21.61 -5.45
C THR A 196 -10.49 -21.93 -6.40
N GLY A 197 -9.25 -21.56 -6.08
CA GLY A 197 -8.03 -21.88 -6.85
C GLY A 197 -7.61 -20.84 -7.89
N PHE A 198 -8.50 -19.99 -8.38
CA PHE A 198 -8.15 -18.90 -9.30
C PHE A 198 -8.26 -17.54 -8.63
N SER A 199 -7.29 -16.67 -8.89
CA SER A 199 -7.29 -15.30 -8.35
C SER A 199 -8.43 -14.48 -8.96
N LYS A 200 -9.13 -13.70 -8.12
CA LYS A 200 -10.20 -12.79 -8.52
C LYS A 200 -9.64 -11.40 -8.72
N GLY A 201 -9.91 -10.75 -9.84
CA GLY A 201 -9.49 -9.38 -10.11
C GLY A 201 -10.48 -8.37 -9.56
N VAL A 202 -10.16 -7.74 -8.44
CA VAL A 202 -10.97 -6.68 -7.82
C VAL A 202 -10.77 -5.38 -8.58
N MET A 203 -11.84 -4.82 -9.13
CA MET A 203 -11.82 -3.57 -9.90
C MET A 203 -11.98 -2.35 -8.99
N LEU A 204 -10.91 -1.61 -8.78
CA LEU A 204 -10.89 -0.40 -7.95
C LEU A 204 -10.91 0.86 -8.84
N PRO A 205 -11.94 1.70 -8.73
CA PRO A 205 -11.98 2.99 -9.44
C PRO A 205 -11.08 4.02 -8.75
N TYR A 206 -10.79 5.14 -9.44
CA TYR A 206 -10.01 6.24 -8.86
C TYR A 206 -10.62 6.76 -7.55
N ARG A 207 -11.96 6.81 -7.44
CA ARG A 207 -12.64 7.23 -6.19
C ARG A 207 -12.24 6.40 -4.97
N SER A 208 -12.03 5.10 -5.16
CA SER A 208 -11.63 4.22 -4.05
C SER A 208 -10.25 4.60 -3.50
N LEU A 209 -9.26 4.82 -4.39
CA LEU A 209 -7.91 5.23 -4.01
C LEU A 209 -7.91 6.62 -3.36
N ILE A 210 -8.66 7.57 -3.93
CA ILE A 210 -8.79 8.94 -3.39
C ILE A 210 -9.44 8.90 -2.00
N SER A 211 -10.52 8.14 -1.84
CA SER A 211 -11.25 8.03 -0.56
C SER A 211 -10.37 7.45 0.54
N ASN A 212 -9.61 6.39 0.26
CA ASN A 212 -8.66 5.82 1.22
C ASN A 212 -7.56 6.83 1.59
N HIS A 213 -7.00 7.58 0.62
CA HIS A 213 -6.04 8.64 0.90
C HIS A 213 -6.62 9.75 1.77
N LEU A 214 -7.82 10.25 1.46
CA LEU A 214 -8.47 11.30 2.24
C LEU A 214 -8.85 10.84 3.65
N PHE A 215 -9.23 9.57 3.81
CA PHE A 215 -9.40 8.96 5.11
C PHE A 215 -8.10 8.98 5.90
N ALA A 216 -7.00 8.46 5.32
CA ALA A 216 -5.69 8.40 5.97
C ALA A 216 -5.20 9.79 6.38
N GLY A 217 -5.36 10.83 5.54
CA GLY A 217 -5.02 12.22 5.88
C GLY A 217 -5.77 12.80 7.06
N LYS A 218 -6.96 12.24 7.39
CA LYS A 218 -7.69 12.61 8.61
C LYS A 218 -7.33 11.74 9.81
N ALA A 219 -7.13 10.43 9.58
CA ALA A 219 -6.86 9.45 10.61
C ALA A 219 -5.41 9.52 11.11
N ILE A 220 -4.47 9.76 10.20
CA ILE A 220 -3.02 9.79 10.45
C ILE A 220 -2.50 11.23 10.45
N TYR A 221 -3.26 12.14 11.03
CA TYR A 221 -3.02 13.60 11.02
C TYR A 221 -1.69 14.06 11.63
N SER A 222 -1.02 13.20 12.40
CA SER A 222 0.28 13.51 13.00
C SER A 222 1.45 13.43 12.03
N MET A 223 1.28 12.78 10.87
CA MET A 223 2.30 12.65 9.84
C MET A 223 2.49 13.95 9.04
N LYS A 224 3.73 14.29 8.76
CA LYS A 224 4.10 15.54 8.08
C LYS A 224 5.02 15.28 6.90
N ALA A 225 4.98 16.18 5.92
CA ALA A 225 5.91 16.17 4.80
C ALA A 225 7.37 16.21 5.27
N GLY A 226 8.17 15.23 4.85
CA GLY A 226 9.55 15.01 5.26
C GLY A 226 9.72 14.03 6.42
N ASP A 227 8.63 13.53 7.04
CA ASP A 227 8.70 12.37 7.90
C ASP A 227 9.08 11.13 7.08
N SER A 228 9.47 10.05 7.77
CA SER A 228 9.88 8.80 7.14
C SER A 228 8.96 7.65 7.54
N VAL A 229 8.73 6.73 6.60
CA VAL A 229 8.05 5.44 6.83
C VAL A 229 8.85 4.31 6.20
N ILE A 230 8.61 3.07 6.66
CA ILE A 230 9.19 1.88 6.05
C ILE A 230 8.07 1.05 5.43
N SER A 231 8.20 0.78 4.13
CA SER A 231 7.32 -0.14 3.42
C SER A 231 7.87 -1.56 3.54
N MET A 232 7.20 -2.37 4.37
CA MET A 232 7.56 -3.75 4.69
C MET A 232 6.57 -4.75 4.10
N LEU A 233 5.32 -4.34 3.94
CA LEU A 233 4.25 -5.15 3.37
C LEU A 233 4.31 -5.11 1.84
N PRO A 234 3.91 -6.17 1.14
CA PRO A 234 3.89 -6.14 -0.33
C PRO A 234 3.04 -4.99 -0.87
N MET A 235 3.63 -4.11 -1.69
CA MET A 235 2.89 -3.01 -2.33
C MET A 235 1.85 -3.51 -3.35
N ALA A 236 1.96 -4.74 -3.82
CA ALA A 236 0.91 -5.37 -4.63
C ALA A 236 -0.33 -5.75 -3.81
N HIS A 237 -0.29 -5.68 -2.49
CA HIS A 237 -1.43 -5.86 -1.59
C HIS A 237 -1.98 -4.50 -1.16
N MET A 238 -3.31 -4.30 -1.20
CA MET A 238 -3.93 -2.99 -0.97
C MET A 238 -3.56 -2.35 0.37
N TYR A 239 -3.32 -3.13 1.42
CA TYR A 239 -2.92 -2.61 2.72
C TYR A 239 -1.53 -1.94 2.67
N GLY A 240 -0.52 -2.64 2.13
CA GLY A 240 0.81 -2.07 1.92
C GLY A 240 0.80 -0.94 0.89
N PHE A 241 0.05 -1.10 -0.21
CA PHE A 241 -0.11 -0.06 -1.23
C PHE A 241 -0.62 1.25 -0.64
N SER A 242 -1.73 1.21 0.11
CA SER A 242 -2.44 2.41 0.54
C SER A 242 -1.76 3.13 1.70
N PHE A 243 -1.16 2.38 2.67
CA PHE A 243 -0.72 2.92 3.95
C PHE A 243 0.79 2.74 4.27
N GLU A 244 1.59 2.30 3.31
CA GLU A 244 3.06 2.33 3.39
C GLU A 244 3.71 2.98 2.16
N PHE A 245 2.90 3.38 1.16
CA PHE A 245 3.41 3.95 -0.08
C PHE A 245 2.56 5.10 -0.60
N PHE A 246 1.30 4.83 -0.97
CA PHE A 246 0.54 5.75 -1.82
C PHE A 246 0.11 7.02 -1.07
N HIS A 247 -0.47 6.85 0.12
CA HIS A 247 -0.84 7.98 0.98
C HIS A 247 0.39 8.80 1.36
N GLU A 248 1.44 8.15 1.80
CA GLU A 248 2.69 8.74 2.23
C GLU A 248 3.33 9.59 1.13
N PHE A 249 3.38 9.06 -0.10
CA PHE A 249 3.87 9.81 -1.24
C PHE A 249 3.02 11.06 -1.52
N LEU A 250 1.70 10.96 -1.42
CA LEU A 250 0.82 12.12 -1.64
C LEU A 250 0.98 13.21 -0.56
N GLU A 251 1.35 12.84 0.67
CA GLU A 251 1.61 13.77 1.78
C GLU A 251 3.03 14.31 1.83
N GLY A 252 3.93 13.89 0.95
CA GLY A 252 5.30 14.36 0.93
C GLY A 252 6.23 13.66 1.92
N VAL A 253 5.88 12.46 2.33
CA VAL A 253 6.63 11.61 3.25
C VAL A 253 7.70 10.83 2.50
N HIS A 254 8.83 10.57 3.14
CA HIS A 254 9.93 9.78 2.60
C HIS A 254 9.69 8.28 2.87
N VAL A 255 9.51 7.50 1.82
CA VAL A 255 9.25 6.05 1.91
C VAL A 255 10.53 5.25 1.72
N PHE A 256 10.86 4.42 2.71
CA PHE A 256 11.96 3.46 2.62
C PHE A 256 11.41 2.08 2.28
N PHE A 257 11.78 1.53 1.13
CA PHE A 257 11.38 0.19 0.73
C PHE A 257 12.33 -0.86 1.27
N LEU A 258 11.79 -1.82 2.02
CA LEU A 258 12.56 -2.95 2.52
C LEU A 258 12.71 -3.99 1.40
N THR A 259 13.78 -3.88 0.61
CA THR A 259 14.05 -4.71 -0.57
C THR A 259 14.49 -6.14 -0.24
N ARG A 260 14.83 -6.40 1.04
CA ARG A 260 15.25 -7.72 1.54
C ARG A 260 14.07 -8.46 2.17
N LEU A 261 14.15 -9.79 2.19
CA LEU A 261 13.16 -10.61 2.90
C LEU A 261 13.06 -10.16 4.37
N PRO A 262 11.87 -9.78 4.85
CA PRO A 262 11.66 -9.25 6.18
C PRO A 262 11.87 -10.34 7.24
N SER A 263 13.07 -10.41 7.83
CA SER A 263 13.30 -11.15 9.07
C SER A 263 13.19 -10.20 10.27
N PRO A 264 12.82 -10.65 11.47
CA PRO A 264 12.75 -9.80 12.66
C PRO A 264 14.02 -8.97 12.86
N LYS A 265 15.19 -9.55 12.64
CA LYS A 265 16.50 -8.87 12.77
C LYS A 265 16.62 -7.71 11.78
N ILE A 266 16.25 -7.93 10.51
CA ILE A 266 16.32 -6.91 9.47
C ILE A 266 15.31 -5.80 9.73
N ILE A 267 14.08 -6.17 10.15
CA ILE A 267 13.03 -5.21 10.50
C ILE A 267 13.50 -4.29 11.63
N PHE A 268 13.96 -4.85 12.77
CA PHE A 268 14.44 -4.03 13.88
C PHE A 268 15.61 -3.12 13.49
N GLN A 269 16.54 -3.64 12.69
CA GLN A 269 17.65 -2.82 12.23
C GLN A 269 17.16 -1.65 11.36
N ALA A 270 16.25 -1.91 10.44
CA ALA A 270 15.66 -0.87 9.59
C ALA A 270 14.86 0.15 10.41
N LEU A 271 14.04 -0.31 11.36
CA LEU A 271 13.28 0.56 12.25
C LEU A 271 14.19 1.46 13.09
N GLY A 272 15.29 0.91 13.65
CA GLY A 272 16.26 1.68 14.42
C GLY A 272 17.06 2.70 13.58
N GLU A 273 17.37 2.37 12.31
CA GLU A 273 18.12 3.26 11.42
C GLU A 273 17.22 4.36 10.82
N VAL A 274 16.02 4.01 10.35
CA VAL A 274 15.09 4.93 9.67
C VAL A 274 14.30 5.76 10.68
N ARG A 275 13.94 5.19 11.82
CA ARG A 275 13.14 5.82 12.87
C ARG A 275 11.81 6.38 12.31
N PRO A 276 10.93 5.51 11.78
CA PRO A 276 9.73 5.94 11.09
C PRO A 276 8.76 6.68 12.01
N ALA A 277 7.96 7.58 11.43
CA ALA A 277 6.91 8.31 12.14
C ALA A 277 5.64 7.45 12.36
N LEU A 278 5.41 6.48 11.46
CA LEU A 278 4.29 5.55 11.50
C LEU A 278 4.81 4.13 11.24
N ILE A 279 4.22 3.15 11.91
CA ILE A 279 4.49 1.73 11.65
C ILE A 279 3.20 1.08 11.17
N VAL A 280 3.25 0.45 10.00
CA VAL A 280 2.17 -0.38 9.47
C VAL A 280 2.64 -1.83 9.49
N SER A 281 1.85 -2.74 10.04
CA SER A 281 2.29 -4.11 10.22
C SER A 281 1.13 -5.11 10.18
N VAL A 282 1.48 -6.39 10.05
CA VAL A 282 0.53 -7.49 10.21
C VAL A 282 0.70 -8.15 11.57
N PRO A 283 -0.36 -8.76 12.14
CA PRO A 283 -0.34 -9.43 13.44
C PRO A 283 0.86 -10.33 13.65
N LEU A 284 1.15 -11.20 12.68
CA LEU A 284 2.22 -12.20 12.76
C LEU A 284 3.60 -11.60 13.08
N VAL A 285 3.91 -10.41 12.57
CA VAL A 285 5.20 -9.73 12.82
C VAL A 285 5.27 -9.29 14.26
N ILE A 286 4.24 -8.58 14.73
CA ILE A 286 4.17 -8.07 16.12
C ILE A 286 4.12 -9.20 17.12
N GLU A 287 3.30 -10.24 16.87
CA GLU A 287 3.20 -11.41 17.74
C GLU A 287 4.52 -12.16 17.87
N LYS A 288 5.24 -12.40 16.78
CA LYS A 288 6.56 -13.03 16.83
C LYS A 288 7.55 -12.24 17.67
N ILE A 289 7.54 -10.91 17.53
CA ILE A 289 8.39 -10.01 18.30
C ILE A 289 8.07 -10.14 19.80
N ILE A 290 6.82 -10.02 20.17
CA ILE A 290 6.37 -10.01 21.56
C ILE A 290 6.56 -11.39 22.20
N LYS A 291 6.05 -12.45 21.56
CA LYS A 291 6.12 -13.82 22.11
C LYS A 291 7.56 -14.34 22.23
N LYS A 292 8.45 -13.97 21.33
CA LYS A 292 9.83 -14.45 21.33
C LYS A 292 10.76 -13.64 22.22
N ASN A 293 10.60 -12.32 22.28
CA ASN A 293 11.61 -11.43 22.86
C ASN A 293 11.16 -10.78 24.18
N ILE A 294 9.85 -10.68 24.45
CA ILE A 294 9.33 -9.89 25.56
C ILE A 294 8.62 -10.76 26.60
N LEU A 295 7.59 -11.50 26.23
CA LEU A 295 6.83 -12.32 27.18
C LEU A 295 7.69 -13.27 28.00
N PRO A 296 8.70 -13.99 27.44
CA PRO A 296 9.52 -14.89 28.24
C PRO A 296 10.29 -14.19 29.36
N LYS A 297 10.66 -12.92 29.19
CA LYS A 297 11.35 -12.13 30.21
C LYS A 297 10.40 -11.75 31.34
N LEU A 298 9.14 -11.50 31.06
CA LEU A 298 8.10 -11.14 32.03
C LEU A 298 7.57 -12.36 32.80
N GLU A 299 7.70 -13.55 32.21
CA GLU A 299 7.22 -14.80 32.82
C GLU A 299 8.18 -15.41 33.85
N THR A 300 9.37 -14.86 34.03
CA THR A 300 10.30 -15.34 35.06
C THR A 300 9.70 -15.25 36.49
N PRO A 301 10.00 -16.18 37.39
CA PRO A 301 9.42 -16.16 38.73
C PRO A 301 9.65 -14.84 39.48
N SER A 302 10.84 -14.26 39.37
CA SER A 302 11.19 -12.99 39.97
C SER A 302 10.34 -11.84 39.42
N MET A 303 10.14 -11.80 38.09
CA MET A 303 9.35 -10.76 37.43
C MET A 303 7.86 -10.90 37.78
N LYS A 304 7.31 -12.12 37.76
CA LYS A 304 5.93 -12.39 38.22
C LYS A 304 5.68 -11.94 39.67
N LEU A 305 6.67 -12.06 40.55
CA LEU A 305 6.54 -11.56 41.92
C LEU A 305 6.54 -10.03 41.97
N MET A 306 7.42 -9.38 41.21
CA MET A 306 7.49 -7.90 41.13
C MET A 306 6.22 -7.31 40.54
N LEU A 307 5.63 -7.96 39.54
CA LEU A 307 4.38 -7.53 38.89
C LEU A 307 3.15 -7.61 39.80
N LYS A 308 3.22 -8.31 40.93
CA LYS A 308 2.14 -8.33 41.95
C LYS A 308 2.14 -7.10 42.87
N VAL A 309 3.22 -6.32 42.87
CA VAL A 309 3.32 -5.09 43.68
C VAL A 309 2.86 -3.90 42.78
N PRO A 310 1.78 -3.18 43.08
CA PRO A 310 1.18 -2.18 42.19
C PRO A 310 2.20 -1.14 41.68
N ILE A 311 2.96 -0.52 42.54
CA ILE A 311 3.95 0.50 42.19
C ILE A 311 5.05 -0.07 41.27
N LEU A 312 5.54 -1.28 41.54
CA LEU A 312 6.56 -1.96 40.73
C LEU A 312 5.96 -2.40 39.37
N ASN A 313 4.70 -2.84 39.36
CA ASN A 313 3.97 -3.21 38.15
C ASN A 313 3.95 -2.06 37.15
N ASP A 314 3.52 -0.88 37.60
CA ASP A 314 3.42 0.29 36.71
C ASP A 314 4.79 0.74 36.20
N GLN A 315 5.83 0.70 37.06
CA GLN A 315 7.20 1.01 36.66
C GLN A 315 7.75 0.00 35.64
N ILE A 316 7.48 -1.29 35.83
CA ILE A 316 7.92 -2.35 34.90
C ILE A 316 7.20 -2.22 33.60
N LYS A 317 5.88 -2.03 33.58
CA LYS A 317 5.07 -1.82 32.37
C LYS A 317 5.55 -0.62 31.57
N LYS A 318 5.79 0.51 32.26
CA LYS A 318 6.36 1.70 31.63
C LYS A 318 7.71 1.41 30.99
N LYS A 319 8.63 0.77 31.72
CA LYS A 319 9.95 0.41 31.21
C LYS A 319 9.86 -0.50 29.98
N VAL A 320 9.00 -1.53 30.03
CA VAL A 320 8.79 -2.45 28.91
C VAL A 320 8.22 -1.70 27.69
N ARG A 321 7.25 -0.81 27.89
CA ARG A 321 6.73 0.04 26.82
C ARG A 321 7.84 0.89 26.20
N ASP A 322 8.62 1.60 27.03
CA ASP A 322 9.65 2.51 26.58
C ASP A 322 10.77 1.76 25.81
N GLU A 323 11.18 0.57 26.30
CA GLU A 323 12.10 -0.32 25.57
C GLU A 323 11.53 -0.81 24.24
N MET A 324 10.24 -1.14 24.20
CA MET A 324 9.57 -1.53 22.96
C MET A 324 9.50 -0.36 21.97
N VAL A 325 9.09 0.81 22.42
CA VAL A 325 9.02 2.01 21.58
C VAL A 325 10.39 2.30 20.99
N GLU A 326 11.46 2.24 21.80
CA GLU A 326 12.83 2.47 21.29
C GLU A 326 13.26 1.38 20.30
N ALA A 327 12.94 0.10 20.55
CA ALA A 327 13.24 -0.99 19.62
C ALA A 327 12.54 -0.83 18.26
N PHE A 328 11.39 -0.14 18.23
CA PHE A 328 10.66 0.21 17.02
C PHE A 328 11.08 1.57 16.42
N GLY A 329 12.21 2.14 16.84
CA GLY A 329 12.79 3.37 16.31
C GLY A 329 12.53 4.62 17.15
N GLY A 330 11.69 4.57 18.17
CA GLY A 330 11.52 5.61 19.19
C GLY A 330 10.84 6.90 18.74
N ARG A 331 10.35 6.99 17.47
CA ARG A 331 9.76 8.22 16.91
C ARG A 331 8.32 8.06 16.44
N PHE A 332 7.86 6.84 16.24
CA PHE A 332 6.51 6.64 15.71
C PHE A 332 5.46 7.10 16.74
N PHE A 333 4.41 7.70 16.22
CA PHE A 333 3.27 8.08 17.03
C PHE A 333 2.23 6.97 17.17
N GLU A 334 2.20 6.02 16.21
CA GLU A 334 1.24 4.92 16.18
C GLU A 334 1.77 3.71 15.40
N ALA A 335 1.38 2.51 15.84
CA ALA A 335 1.56 1.26 15.12
C ALA A 335 0.18 0.72 14.68
N ILE A 336 -0.09 0.72 13.37
CA ILE A 336 -1.33 0.21 12.79
C ILE A 336 -1.14 -1.27 12.47
N ILE A 337 -2.00 -2.12 13.03
CA ILE A 337 -1.96 -3.58 12.85
C ILE A 337 -3.22 -3.97 12.07
N GLY A 338 -3.06 -4.72 10.97
CA GLY A 338 -4.19 -5.11 10.13
C GLY A 338 -3.88 -6.29 9.22
N GLY A 339 -4.86 -6.66 8.40
CA GLY A 339 -4.72 -7.71 7.38
C GLY A 339 -4.97 -9.13 7.87
N ALA A 340 -5.09 -9.36 9.18
CA ALA A 340 -5.48 -10.63 9.80
C ALA A 340 -5.98 -10.41 11.23
N ALA A 341 -6.64 -11.42 11.80
CA ALA A 341 -7.06 -11.39 13.20
C ALA A 341 -5.84 -11.27 14.14
N PHE A 342 -5.94 -10.39 15.13
CA PHE A 342 -4.87 -10.17 16.08
C PHE A 342 -5.01 -11.10 17.29
N ASN A 343 -3.90 -11.66 17.77
CA ASN A 343 -3.91 -12.56 18.91
C ASN A 343 -4.31 -11.80 20.19
N HIS A 344 -5.40 -12.23 20.81
CA HIS A 344 -6.00 -11.58 21.98
C HIS A 344 -5.03 -11.41 23.16
N GLU A 345 -4.21 -12.41 23.47
CA GLU A 345 -3.22 -12.34 24.56
C GLU A 345 -2.17 -11.24 24.31
N VAL A 346 -1.70 -11.17 23.05
CA VAL A 346 -0.71 -10.15 22.65
C VAL A 346 -1.36 -8.76 22.64
N GLU A 347 -2.59 -8.66 22.21
CA GLU A 347 -3.34 -7.40 22.22
C GLU A 347 -3.57 -6.91 23.65
N GLN A 348 -4.04 -7.78 24.54
CA GLN A 348 -4.19 -7.46 25.97
C GLN A 348 -2.88 -7.01 26.60
N PHE A 349 -1.77 -7.66 26.23
CA PHE A 349 -0.45 -7.26 26.71
C PHE A 349 -0.11 -5.84 26.25
N LEU A 350 -0.24 -5.51 24.96
CA LEU A 350 0.02 -4.16 24.41
C LEU A 350 -0.85 -3.10 25.09
N ALA A 351 -2.14 -3.38 25.26
CA ALA A 351 -3.06 -2.51 25.96
C ALA A 351 -2.62 -2.28 27.42
N SER A 352 -2.19 -3.36 28.12
CA SER A 352 -1.79 -3.30 29.52
C SER A 352 -0.56 -2.42 29.78
N ILE A 353 0.31 -2.26 28.80
CA ILE A 353 1.52 -1.40 28.86
C ILE A 353 1.32 -0.05 28.20
N HIS A 354 0.11 0.24 27.70
CA HIS A 354 -0.21 1.46 26.95
C HIS A 354 0.72 1.69 25.75
N PHE A 355 1.00 0.63 24.98
CA PHE A 355 1.75 0.75 23.73
C PHE A 355 0.89 1.48 22.68
N PRO A 356 1.44 2.43 21.89
CA PRO A 356 0.65 3.19 20.93
C PRO A 356 0.32 2.35 19.68
N TYR A 357 -0.73 1.55 19.75
CA TYR A 357 -1.18 0.70 18.64
C TYR A 357 -2.67 0.86 18.39
N THR A 358 -3.06 0.49 17.19
CA THR A 358 -4.46 0.33 16.79
C THR A 358 -4.61 -0.88 15.87
N VAL A 359 -5.83 -1.39 15.76
CA VAL A 359 -6.17 -2.45 14.81
C VAL A 359 -7.12 -1.88 13.76
N GLY A 360 -6.72 -1.96 12.49
CA GLY A 360 -7.56 -1.59 11.37
C GLY A 360 -8.14 -2.80 10.66
N TYR A 361 -9.33 -2.64 10.10
CA TYR A 361 -10.03 -3.66 9.34
C TYR A 361 -10.34 -3.21 7.92
N GLY A 362 -10.12 -4.10 6.96
CA GLY A 362 -10.38 -3.81 5.57
C GLY A 362 -10.34 -5.04 4.67
N ALA A 363 -10.68 -4.83 3.42
CA ALA A 363 -10.67 -5.83 2.37
C ALA A 363 -10.22 -5.20 1.05
N THR A 364 -9.64 -5.98 0.16
CA THR A 364 -9.23 -5.51 -1.17
C THR A 364 -10.39 -4.85 -1.92
N GLU A 365 -11.60 -5.37 -1.76
CA GLU A 365 -12.86 -4.88 -2.32
C GLU A 365 -13.25 -3.47 -1.83
N CYS A 366 -12.57 -2.97 -0.78
CA CYS A 366 -12.76 -1.61 -0.22
C CYS A 366 -11.50 -0.74 -0.32
N GLY A 367 -10.47 -1.16 -1.02
CA GLY A 367 -9.29 -0.41 -1.39
C GLY A 367 -8.32 0.16 -0.34
N PRO A 368 -8.13 -0.33 0.91
CA PRO A 368 -8.75 -1.47 1.56
C PRO A 368 -9.71 -1.13 2.73
N ILE A 369 -9.74 0.12 3.27
CA ILE A 369 -10.23 0.42 4.62
C ILE A 369 -11.76 0.32 4.76
N ILE A 370 -12.21 -0.34 5.82
CA ILE A 370 -13.60 -0.43 6.24
C ILE A 370 -13.77 0.19 7.62
N ALA A 371 -12.90 -0.16 8.58
CA ALA A 371 -12.98 0.34 9.94
C ALA A 371 -11.59 0.62 10.52
N TYR A 372 -11.52 1.65 11.36
CA TYR A 372 -10.32 2.10 12.03
C TYR A 372 -10.67 3.10 13.14
N ASP A 373 -9.86 3.17 14.17
CA ASP A 373 -9.85 4.27 15.16
C ASP A 373 -8.40 4.56 15.56
N GLY A 374 -8.06 5.82 15.85
CA GLY A 374 -6.72 6.19 16.31
C GLY A 374 -6.42 5.61 17.69
N HIS A 375 -5.16 5.33 17.99
CA HIS A 375 -4.74 4.66 19.23
C HIS A 375 -5.23 5.36 20.51
N ASP A 376 -5.49 6.67 20.48
CA ASP A 376 -6.02 7.44 21.62
C ASP A 376 -7.47 7.08 21.97
N THR A 377 -8.25 6.61 21.01
CA THR A 377 -9.67 6.28 21.15
C THR A 377 -9.99 4.82 20.84
N PHE A 378 -8.99 4.07 20.41
CA PHE A 378 -9.11 2.66 20.08
C PHE A 378 -9.49 1.81 21.29
N VAL A 379 -10.45 0.93 21.11
CA VAL A 379 -10.89 -0.03 22.13
C VAL A 379 -10.28 -1.39 21.81
N PRO A 380 -9.42 -1.95 22.68
CA PRO A 380 -8.84 -3.28 22.48
C PRO A 380 -9.92 -4.35 22.27
N GLY A 381 -9.68 -5.26 21.34
CA GLY A 381 -10.64 -6.28 20.91
C GLY A 381 -11.62 -5.81 19.85
N SER A 382 -11.54 -4.55 19.40
CA SER A 382 -12.31 -4.03 18.28
C SER A 382 -11.44 -3.85 17.03
N CYS A 383 -12.06 -3.49 15.90
CA CYS A 383 -11.38 -3.01 14.71
C CYS A 383 -11.59 -1.50 14.47
N GLY A 384 -12.02 -0.77 15.52
CA GLY A 384 -12.36 0.63 15.43
C GLY A 384 -13.77 0.89 14.87
N LYS A 385 -14.00 2.14 14.48
CA LYS A 385 -15.27 2.63 13.92
C LYS A 385 -15.26 2.53 12.40
N ALA A 386 -16.45 2.49 11.79
CA ALA A 386 -16.57 2.61 10.34
C ALA A 386 -15.78 3.83 9.82
N ALA A 387 -15.03 3.64 8.74
CA ALA A 387 -14.31 4.75 8.13
C ALA A 387 -15.29 5.86 7.70
N PRO A 388 -14.92 7.15 7.79
CA PRO A 388 -15.76 8.23 7.31
C PRO A 388 -16.22 8.00 5.86
N ASN A 389 -17.48 8.31 5.59
CA ASN A 389 -18.17 8.07 4.33
C ASN A 389 -18.41 6.59 3.97
N MET A 390 -18.12 5.66 4.89
CA MET A 390 -18.50 4.25 4.78
C MET A 390 -19.71 3.99 5.69
N GLU A 391 -20.72 3.34 5.12
CA GLU A 391 -21.80 2.75 5.87
C GLU A 391 -21.48 1.27 6.08
N VAL A 392 -21.46 0.83 7.33
CA VAL A 392 -21.17 -0.56 7.71
C VAL A 392 -22.34 -1.10 8.50
N LYS A 393 -22.82 -2.29 8.14
CA LYS A 393 -23.90 -2.98 8.82
C LYS A 393 -23.56 -4.45 9.00
N ILE A 394 -23.89 -5.00 10.16
CA ILE A 394 -23.81 -6.42 10.46
C ILE A 394 -25.18 -7.05 10.22
N LEU A 395 -25.27 -8.01 9.33
CA LEU A 395 -26.49 -8.79 9.10
C LEU A 395 -26.61 -9.87 10.17
N SER A 396 -27.24 -9.53 11.27
CA SER A 396 -27.54 -10.42 12.38
C SER A 396 -28.90 -10.06 12.97
N SER A 397 -29.55 -11.01 13.59
CA SER A 397 -30.77 -10.77 14.39
C SER A 397 -30.45 -10.01 15.67
N ASP A 398 -29.25 -10.11 16.18
CA ASP A 398 -28.71 -9.39 17.34
C ASP A 398 -27.22 -9.10 17.09
N PRO A 399 -26.91 -7.95 16.43
CA PRO A 399 -25.53 -7.62 16.05
C PRO A 399 -24.55 -7.44 17.23
N GLU A 400 -25.08 -7.24 18.45
CA GLU A 400 -24.26 -7.07 19.64
C GLU A 400 -23.79 -8.42 20.24
N HIS A 401 -24.54 -9.51 19.97
CA HIS A 401 -24.27 -10.80 20.62
C HIS A 401 -24.16 -11.98 19.63
N ILE A 402 -24.64 -11.81 18.40
CA ILE A 402 -24.66 -12.88 17.40
C ILE A 402 -23.83 -12.44 16.19
N PRO A 403 -22.73 -13.14 15.87
CA PRO A 403 -21.94 -12.88 14.67
C PRO A 403 -22.81 -12.86 13.41
N GLY A 404 -22.48 -11.97 12.49
CA GLY A 404 -23.19 -11.84 11.23
C GLY A 404 -22.28 -11.40 10.09
N GLU A 405 -22.84 -11.35 8.92
CA GLU A 405 -22.17 -10.91 7.71
C GLU A 405 -22.02 -9.39 7.70
N ILE A 406 -20.83 -8.90 7.34
CA ILE A 406 -20.57 -7.45 7.22
C ILE A 406 -20.94 -7.00 5.82
N ILE A 407 -21.85 -6.03 5.74
CA ILE A 407 -22.18 -5.31 4.51
C ILE A 407 -21.63 -3.89 4.63
N CYS A 408 -20.97 -3.41 3.57
CA CYS A 408 -20.48 -2.04 3.52
C CYS A 408 -20.89 -1.35 2.21
N ARG A 409 -21.12 -0.04 2.30
CA ARG A 409 -21.41 0.86 1.19
C ARG A 409 -20.60 2.14 1.37
N GLY A 410 -20.08 2.68 0.27
CA GLY A 410 -19.36 3.95 0.29
C GLY A 410 -18.37 4.09 -0.87
N PRO A 411 -17.66 5.21 -0.95
CA PRO A 411 -16.74 5.51 -2.05
C PRO A 411 -15.54 4.56 -2.13
N ASN A 412 -15.20 3.85 -1.06
CA ASN A 412 -14.11 2.87 -1.04
C ASN A 412 -14.43 1.62 -1.85
N VAL A 413 -15.72 1.29 -2.02
CA VAL A 413 -16.17 0.00 -2.58
C VAL A 413 -15.81 -0.12 -4.05
N MET A 414 -15.35 -1.29 -4.45
CA MET A 414 -14.98 -1.68 -5.82
C MET A 414 -16.14 -1.52 -6.81
N LEU A 415 -15.81 -1.61 -8.11
CA LEU A 415 -16.81 -1.70 -9.18
C LEU A 415 -17.37 -3.13 -9.36
N GLY A 416 -16.64 -4.14 -8.89
CA GLY A 416 -16.95 -5.55 -9.04
C GLY A 416 -15.71 -6.38 -9.36
N TYR A 417 -15.92 -7.63 -9.77
CA TYR A 417 -14.83 -8.54 -10.15
C TYR A 417 -14.65 -8.59 -11.66
N TYR A 418 -13.44 -8.36 -12.13
CA TYR A 418 -13.09 -8.28 -13.54
C TYR A 418 -13.45 -9.58 -14.27
N LYS A 419 -14.24 -9.47 -15.36
CA LYS A 419 -14.77 -10.61 -16.15
C LYS A 419 -15.51 -11.66 -15.32
N ASN A 420 -16.17 -11.26 -14.20
CA ASN A 420 -16.94 -12.18 -13.37
C ASN A 420 -18.24 -11.52 -12.86
N GLU A 421 -19.22 -11.41 -13.74
CA GLU A 421 -20.53 -10.79 -13.45
C GLU A 421 -21.29 -11.52 -12.35
N LYS A 422 -21.29 -12.86 -12.38
CA LYS A 422 -22.00 -13.66 -11.36
C LYS A 422 -21.52 -13.39 -9.94
N LEU A 423 -20.21 -13.17 -9.78
CA LEU A 423 -19.64 -12.87 -8.48
C LEU A 423 -19.87 -11.40 -8.11
N THR A 424 -19.95 -10.51 -9.09
CA THR A 424 -20.22 -9.10 -8.90
C THR A 424 -21.66 -8.84 -8.46
N GLU A 425 -22.63 -9.59 -9.01
CA GLU A 425 -24.05 -9.46 -8.64
C GLU A 425 -24.37 -10.06 -7.27
N ALA A 426 -23.55 -10.98 -6.76
CA ALA A 426 -23.66 -11.41 -5.38
C ALA A 426 -23.38 -10.21 -4.46
N PRO A 427 -24.16 -9.99 -3.39
CA PRO A 427 -23.84 -8.95 -2.42
C PRO A 427 -22.39 -9.15 -1.98
N ILE A 428 -21.63 -8.04 -1.90
CA ILE A 428 -20.24 -8.08 -1.45
C ILE A 428 -20.29 -8.38 0.05
N ASN A 429 -20.40 -9.65 0.35
CA ASN A 429 -20.51 -10.16 1.69
C ASN A 429 -19.08 -10.44 2.17
N ILE A 430 -18.55 -9.55 2.99
CA ILE A 430 -17.27 -9.76 3.66
C ILE A 430 -17.60 -10.49 4.96
N ILE A 431 -17.57 -11.83 4.90
CA ILE A 431 -17.82 -12.64 6.10
C ILE A 431 -16.63 -12.50 7.04
N LEU A 432 -16.86 -11.92 8.20
CA LEU A 432 -15.99 -12.06 9.35
C LEU A 432 -16.77 -12.66 10.50
N PHE A 433 -16.19 -13.71 11.07
CA PHE A 433 -16.54 -14.15 12.41
C PHE A 433 -15.78 -13.22 13.38
N ILE A 434 -16.50 -12.34 14.05
CA ILE A 434 -16.00 -11.58 15.19
C ILE A 434 -16.27 -12.39 16.43
#